data_056bdacacfb7be5df37a7010dcfe28d7
#
_entry.id   056bdacacfb7be5df37a7010dcfe28d7
#
_cell.length_a   1.000
_cell.length_b   1.000
_cell.length_c   1.000
_cell.angle_alpha   90.00
_cell.angle_beta   90.00
_cell.angle_gamma   90.00
#
_symmetry.space_group_name_H-M   'P 1'
#
loop_
_entity.id
_entity.type
_entity.pdbx_description
1 polymer ?
#
loop_
_entity_poly.entity_id
_entity_poly.type
_entity_poly.pdbx_seq_one_letter_code
_entity_poly.pdbx_strand_id
1 'polypeptide(L)'
;SIVVSRTEPIPVTVLGPGSLIGEMGLLDGEPRSASCTAMSTVRCAILTRAALNQLLDDDPRTAAKLMMAISLRIAERMRDQAEKLKLYAQLTQAMQEEINNLMPL
;
A
#
# COMPACT_ATOMS: atom_id res chain seq x y z
N SER A 1 -5.34 -6.51 12.22
CA SER A 1 -5.75 -5.89 10.95
C SER A 1 -5.75 -4.38 11.05
N ILE A 2 -5.47 -3.72 9.97
CA ILE A 2 -5.41 -2.25 9.89
C ILE A 2 -6.28 -1.80 8.73
N VAL A 3 -7.14 -0.79 9.01
CA VAL A 3 -7.97 -0.17 7.99
C VAL A 3 -7.26 1.07 7.48
N VAL A 4 -7.14 1.22 6.17
CA VAL A 4 -6.61 2.40 5.52
C VAL A 4 -7.77 3.17 4.93
N SER A 5 -7.94 4.43 5.34
CA SER A 5 -8.99 5.30 4.82
C SER A 5 -8.45 6.72 4.63
N ARG A 6 -9.12 7.52 3.83
CA ARG A 6 -8.69 8.91 3.57
C ARG A 6 -9.29 9.89 4.58
N THR A 7 -10.57 10.16 4.48
CA THR A 7 -11.24 11.19 5.29
C THR A 7 -12.40 10.63 6.07
N GLU A 8 -13.11 9.69 5.51
CA GLU A 8 -14.25 9.03 6.12
C GLU A 8 -13.85 7.66 6.64
N PRO A 9 -14.58 7.08 7.61
CA PRO A 9 -14.28 5.74 8.10
C PRO A 9 -14.64 4.63 7.10
N ILE A 10 -14.66 4.95 5.82
CA ILE A 10 -14.86 3.97 4.76
C ILE A 10 -13.49 3.35 4.45
N PRO A 11 -13.29 2.07 4.72
CA PRO A 11 -12.01 1.46 4.47
C PRO A 11 -11.73 1.33 2.97
N VAL A 12 -10.55 1.79 2.55
CA VAL A 12 -10.06 1.61 1.19
C VAL A 12 -9.51 0.19 1.04
N THR A 13 -8.78 -0.27 2.06
CA THR A 13 -8.24 -1.62 2.10
C THR A 13 -7.97 -2.03 3.55
N VAL A 14 -7.90 -3.32 3.78
CA VAL A 14 -7.54 -3.88 5.08
C VAL A 14 -6.21 -4.61 4.95
N LEU A 15 -5.27 -4.28 5.83
CA LEU A 15 -3.94 -4.87 5.84
C LEU A 15 -3.84 -5.89 6.98
N GLY A 16 -3.25 -7.03 6.69
CA GLY A 16 -3.02 -8.10 7.65
C GLY A 16 -1.61 -8.08 8.25
N PRO A 17 -1.30 -9.07 9.10
CA PRO A 17 0.03 -9.23 9.67
C PRO A 17 1.11 -9.34 8.59
N GLY A 18 2.29 -8.82 8.88
CA GLY A 18 3.42 -8.82 7.95
C GLY A 18 3.40 -7.70 6.93
N SER A 19 2.42 -6.81 6.99
CA SER A 19 2.31 -5.67 6.07
C SER A 19 3.21 -4.51 6.49
N LEU A 20 3.63 -3.72 5.50
CA LEU A 20 4.32 -2.44 5.72
C LEU A 20 3.31 -1.30 5.68
N ILE A 21 3.53 -0.32 6.55
CA ILE A 21 2.69 0.88 6.64
C ILE A 21 3.59 2.11 6.67
N GLY A 22 3.29 3.09 5.81
CA GLY A 22 4.01 4.35 5.79
C GLY A 22 5.39 4.28 5.16
N GLU A 23 5.67 3.26 4.37
CA GLU A 23 6.96 3.05 3.69
C GLU A 23 7.30 4.18 2.72
N MET A 24 6.32 4.75 2.06
CA MET A 24 6.54 5.86 1.14
C MET A 24 7.04 7.10 1.90
N GLY A 25 6.42 7.42 3.02
CA GLY A 25 6.86 8.52 3.86
C GLY A 25 8.26 8.33 4.43
N LEU A 26 8.65 7.10 4.70
CA LEU A 26 10.01 6.78 5.14
C LEU A 26 11.03 7.07 4.04
N LEU A 27 10.70 6.77 2.80
CA LEU A 27 11.61 6.90 1.66
C LEU A 27 11.70 8.34 1.15
N ASP A 28 10.57 9.01 0.99
CA ASP A 28 10.51 10.34 0.36
C ASP A 28 10.23 11.49 1.32
N GLY A 29 9.92 11.19 2.59
CA GLY A 29 9.65 12.21 3.59
C GLY A 29 8.28 12.89 3.45
N GLU A 30 7.45 12.44 2.51
CA GLU A 30 6.14 13.02 2.28
C GLU A 30 5.12 12.53 3.30
N PRO A 31 4.05 13.32 3.57
CA PRO A 31 2.98 12.88 4.44
C PRO A 31 2.28 11.64 3.90
N ARG A 32 1.69 10.86 4.79
CA ARG A 32 0.89 9.69 4.38
C ARG A 32 -0.32 10.15 3.56
N SER A 33 -0.61 9.41 2.51
CA SER A 33 -1.72 9.69 1.62
C SER A 33 -3.09 9.29 2.21
N ALA A 34 -3.09 8.46 3.26
CA ALA A 34 -4.30 7.96 3.88
C ALA A 34 -4.08 7.71 5.38
N SER A 35 -5.18 7.72 6.12
CA SER A 35 -5.17 7.36 7.54
C SER A 35 -5.19 5.86 7.71
N CYS A 36 -4.47 5.36 8.72
CA CYS A 36 -4.48 3.96 9.10
C CYS A 36 -5.09 3.83 10.49
N THR A 37 -6.08 2.96 10.63
CA THR A 37 -6.78 2.74 11.89
C THR A 37 -6.76 1.26 12.24
N ALA A 38 -6.38 0.95 13.49
CA ALA A 38 -6.37 -0.43 13.96
C ALA A 38 -7.80 -0.93 14.16
N MET A 39 -8.10 -2.10 13.61
CA MET A 39 -9.38 -2.78 13.80
C MET A 39 -9.38 -3.68 15.03
N SER A 40 -8.20 -4.04 15.49
CA SER A 40 -8.00 -4.90 16.67
C SER A 40 -6.66 -4.53 17.30
N THR A 41 -6.28 -5.25 18.36
CA THR A 41 -4.95 -5.07 18.95
C THR A 41 -3.88 -5.40 17.91
N VAL A 42 -2.96 -4.46 17.70
CA VAL A 42 -1.90 -4.57 16.69
C VAL A 42 -0.54 -4.39 17.38
N ARG A 43 0.41 -5.23 17.02
CA ARG A 43 1.81 -5.09 17.42
C ARG A 43 2.60 -4.67 16.19
N CYS A 44 3.35 -3.58 16.32
CA CYS A 44 4.14 -3.02 15.22
C CYS A 44 5.59 -2.85 15.63
N ALA A 45 6.49 -3.13 14.71
CA ALA A 45 7.86 -2.66 14.78
C ALA A 45 7.93 -1.33 14.05
N ILE A 46 8.56 -0.34 14.66
CA ILE A 46 8.66 1.01 14.12
C ILE A 46 10.08 1.25 13.64
N LEU A 47 10.20 1.68 12.38
CA LEU A 47 11.45 2.10 11.80
C LEU A 47 11.36 3.59 11.48
N THR A 48 12.13 4.40 12.16
CA THR A 48 12.23 5.84 11.89
C THR A 48 13.29 6.12 10.82
N ARG A 49 13.18 7.26 10.16
CA ARG A 49 14.18 7.71 9.21
C ARG A 49 15.56 7.87 9.88
N ALA A 50 15.57 8.40 11.10
CA ALA A 50 16.81 8.56 11.87
C ALA A 50 17.47 7.21 12.16
N ALA A 51 16.68 6.21 12.54
CA ALA A 51 17.19 4.86 12.79
C ALA A 51 17.72 4.23 11.51
N LEU A 52 17.04 4.43 10.39
CA LEU A 52 17.50 3.93 9.09
C LEU A 52 18.82 4.59 8.69
N ASN A 53 18.95 5.91 8.84
CA ASN A 53 20.18 6.63 8.54
C ASN A 53 21.34 6.16 9.40
N GLN A 54 21.09 5.91 10.68
CA GLN A 54 22.10 5.38 11.59
C GLN A 54 22.53 3.98 11.18
N LEU A 55 21.59 3.14 10.79
CA LEU A 55 21.88 1.79 10.31
C LEU A 55 22.73 1.82 9.04
N LEU A 56 22.45 2.77 8.13
CA LEU A 56 23.24 2.95 6.91
C LEU A 56 24.71 3.26 7.23
N ASP A 57 24.96 4.02 8.30
CA ASP A 57 26.34 4.36 8.73
C ASP A 57 27.00 3.21 9.48
N ASP A 58 26.27 2.55 10.38
CA ASP A 58 26.82 1.53 11.29
C ASP A 58 26.94 0.15 10.65
N ASP A 59 25.95 -0.24 9.85
CA ASP A 59 25.90 -1.55 9.20
C ASP A 59 25.23 -1.42 7.82
N PRO A 60 25.98 -0.91 6.83
CA PRO A 60 25.42 -0.70 5.48
C PRO A 60 24.89 -1.98 4.82
N ARG A 61 25.47 -3.13 5.13
CA ARG A 61 25.04 -4.40 4.55
C ARG A 61 23.63 -4.77 5.02
N THR A 62 23.36 -4.65 6.32
CA THR A 62 22.03 -4.90 6.89
C THR A 62 21.04 -3.85 6.38
N ALA A 63 21.44 -2.59 6.29
CA ALA A 63 20.61 -1.54 5.73
C ALA A 63 20.23 -1.85 4.28
N ALA A 64 21.18 -2.30 3.46
CA ALA A 64 20.91 -2.66 2.08
C ALA A 64 19.91 -3.82 1.96
N LYS A 65 20.04 -4.84 2.81
CA LYS A 65 19.10 -5.97 2.85
C LYS A 65 17.70 -5.52 3.26
N LEU A 66 17.61 -4.63 4.24
CA LEU A 66 16.34 -4.07 4.70
C LEU A 66 15.68 -3.26 3.59
N MET A 67 16.45 -2.41 2.90
CA MET A 67 15.94 -1.63 1.78
C MET A 67 15.47 -2.51 0.63
N MET A 68 16.17 -3.60 0.35
CA MET A 68 15.74 -4.57 -0.65
C MET A 68 14.42 -5.21 -0.25
N ALA A 69 14.27 -5.62 1.01
CA ALA A 69 13.05 -6.21 1.51
C ALA A 69 11.86 -5.25 1.42
N ILE A 70 12.06 -3.99 1.78
CA ILE A 70 11.04 -2.94 1.66
C ILE A 70 10.66 -2.73 0.19
N SER A 71 11.65 -2.67 -0.70
CA SER A 71 11.44 -2.48 -2.13
C SER A 71 10.63 -3.61 -2.75
N LEU A 72 10.89 -4.86 -2.34
CA LEU A 72 10.15 -6.02 -2.80
C LEU A 72 8.67 -5.95 -2.36
N ARG A 73 8.41 -5.51 -1.12
CA ARG A 73 7.04 -5.33 -0.62
C ARG A 73 6.30 -4.25 -1.40
N ILE A 74 6.97 -3.14 -1.71
CA ILE A 74 6.41 -2.08 -2.54
C ILE A 74 6.09 -2.60 -3.94
N ALA A 75 6.99 -3.36 -4.54
CA ALA A 75 6.79 -3.93 -5.87
C ALA A 75 5.61 -4.89 -5.90
N GLU A 76 5.47 -5.77 -4.90
CA GLU A 76 4.32 -6.67 -4.76
C GLU A 76 3.01 -5.88 -4.70
N ARG A 77 2.99 -4.82 -3.89
CA ARG A 77 1.80 -3.96 -3.73
C ARG A 77 1.44 -3.26 -5.03
N MET A 78 2.44 -2.77 -5.75
CA MET A 78 2.22 -2.14 -7.05
C MET A 78 1.64 -3.12 -8.08
N ARG A 79 2.12 -4.35 -8.10
CA ARG A 79 1.57 -5.39 -8.96
C ARG A 79 0.13 -5.72 -8.62
N ASP A 80 -0.19 -5.83 -7.32
CA ASP A 80 -1.55 -6.08 -6.86
C ASP A 80 -2.49 -4.94 -7.27
N GLN A 81 -2.05 -3.70 -7.15
CA GLN A 81 -2.83 -2.54 -7.57
C GLN A 81 -3.04 -2.51 -9.08
N ALA A 82 -2.01 -2.84 -9.86
CA ALA A 82 -2.11 -2.92 -11.32
C ALA A 82 -3.11 -4.00 -11.74
N GLU A 83 -3.11 -5.15 -11.07
CA GLU A 83 -4.06 -6.22 -11.30
C GLU A 83 -5.49 -5.78 -11.03
N LYS A 84 -5.72 -5.08 -9.92
CA LYS A 84 -7.04 -4.52 -9.57
C LYS A 84 -7.52 -3.51 -10.59
N LEU A 85 -6.63 -2.62 -11.04
CA LEU A 85 -6.96 -1.65 -12.08
C LEU A 85 -7.38 -2.32 -13.39
N LYS A 86 -6.68 -3.40 -13.75
CA LYS A 86 -7.01 -4.20 -14.91
C LYS A 86 -8.40 -4.82 -14.79
N LEU A 87 -8.71 -5.38 -13.64
CA LEU A 87 -10.02 -5.97 -13.36
C LEU A 87 -11.13 -4.91 -13.42
N TYR A 88 -10.90 -3.73 -12.85
CA TYR A 88 -11.86 -2.64 -12.92
C TYR A 88 -12.08 -2.16 -14.34
N ALA A 89 -11.02 -2.07 -15.15
CA ALA A 89 -11.13 -1.68 -16.55
C ALA A 89 -11.96 -2.71 -17.34
N GLN A 90 -11.73 -4.00 -17.12
CA GLN A 90 -12.49 -5.07 -17.74
C GLN A 90 -13.96 -5.04 -17.34
N LEU A 91 -14.23 -4.81 -16.05
CA LEU A 91 -15.60 -4.71 -15.54
C LEU A 91 -16.32 -3.51 -16.14
N THR A 92 -15.64 -2.36 -16.19
CA THR A 92 -16.20 -1.13 -16.79
C THR A 92 -16.54 -1.36 -18.25
N GLN A 93 -15.69 -2.03 -19.01
CA GLN A 93 -15.94 -2.36 -20.40
C GLN A 93 -17.16 -3.28 -20.55
N ALA A 94 -17.24 -4.33 -19.72
CA ALA A 94 -18.36 -5.25 -19.74
C ALA A 94 -19.68 -4.55 -19.42
N MET A 95 -19.67 -3.65 -18.45
CA MET A 95 -20.85 -2.85 -18.08
C MET A 95 -21.26 -1.92 -19.22
N GLN A 96 -20.29 -1.31 -19.91
CA GLN A 96 -20.58 -0.45 -21.05
C GLN A 96 -21.21 -1.23 -22.21
N GLU A 97 -20.71 -2.42 -22.49
CA GLU A 97 -21.29 -3.31 -23.50
C GLU A 97 -22.71 -3.70 -23.16
N GLU A 98 -22.98 -4.01 -21.90
CA GLU A 98 -24.32 -4.32 -21.42
C GLU A 98 -25.28 -3.14 -21.63
N ILE A 99 -24.85 -1.94 -21.27
CA ILE A 99 -25.65 -0.73 -21.47
C ILE A 99 -25.92 -0.51 -22.96
N ASN A 100 -24.93 -0.69 -23.81
CA ASN A 100 -25.08 -0.55 -25.25
C ASN A 100 -26.08 -1.56 -25.84
N ASN A 101 -26.11 -2.77 -25.29
CA ASN A 101 -27.06 -3.81 -25.69
C ASN A 101 -28.49 -3.50 -25.24
N LEU A 102 -28.64 -2.87 -24.07
CA LEU A 102 -29.96 -2.52 -23.52
C LEU A 102 -30.54 -1.25 -24.15
N MET A 103 -29.70 -0.43 -24.80
CA MET A 103 -30.13 0.82 -25.42
C MET A 103 -29.70 0.87 -26.90
N PRO A 104 -30.17 -0.06 -27.72
CA PRO A 104 -29.84 -0.04 -29.14
C PRO A 104 -30.51 1.14 -29.83
N LEU A 105 -29.80 1.79 -30.65
CA LEU A 105 -30.32 2.86 -31.51
C LEU A 105 -30.66 2.34 -32.90
#